data_b109a4aa7746b6233ae34d2d138a5a92
#
_entry.id   b109a4aa7746b6233ae34d2d138a5a92
#
_cell.length_a   1.000
_cell.length_b   1.000
_cell.length_c   1.000
_cell.angle_alpha   90.00
_cell.angle_beta   90.00
_cell.angle_gamma   90.00
#
_symmetry.space_group_name_H-M   'P 1'
#
loop_
_entity.id
_entity.type
_entity.pdbx_description
1 polymer ?
#
loop_
_entity_poly.entity_id
_entity_poly.type
_entity_poly.pdbx_seq_one_letter_code
_entity_poly.pdbx_strand_id
1 'polypeptide(L)'
;MITLEKGITRAGTGYAGKTWNILGQLYFPKAVTDSTFAFETNSEPGQFVPVHVHPTQDEFILVQEGVLDLKLDGVWVKAHAGDLVRMPRGIPHGCFNKSDKPARALFWVSPMQKLEALFNMLDNLADPAEVVRISAEHEVNFLPPEAND
;
A
#
# COMPACT_ATOMS: atom_id res chain seq x y z
N MET A 1 -4.09 -22.25 -4.44
CA MET A 1 -2.80 -21.68 -4.91
C MET A 1 -3.05 -20.81 -6.12
N ILE A 2 -2.53 -19.58 -6.11
CA ILE A 2 -2.65 -18.63 -7.22
C ILE A 2 -1.31 -18.59 -7.96
N THR A 3 -1.31 -19.02 -9.22
CA THR A 3 -0.12 -19.01 -10.06
C THR A 3 -0.08 -17.79 -10.96
N LEU A 4 1.13 -17.32 -11.26
CA LEU A 4 1.32 -16.17 -12.14
C LEU A 4 1.05 -16.57 -13.60
N GLU A 5 0.20 -15.79 -14.25
CA GLU A 5 -0.01 -15.89 -15.69
C GLU A 5 0.91 -14.93 -16.42
N LYS A 6 1.42 -15.35 -17.58
CA LYS A 6 2.25 -14.47 -18.42
C LYS A 6 1.41 -13.35 -19.01
N GLY A 7 1.97 -12.16 -19.12
CA GLY A 7 1.28 -11.03 -19.73
C GLY A 7 1.80 -9.70 -19.27
N ILE A 8 1.09 -8.65 -19.65
CA ILE A 8 1.40 -7.27 -19.32
C ILE A 8 0.17 -6.65 -18.67
N THR A 9 0.34 -6.06 -17.49
CA THR A 9 -0.64 -5.14 -16.92
C THR A 9 -0.23 -3.73 -17.32
N ARG A 10 -1.02 -3.07 -18.17
CA ARG A 10 -0.69 -1.77 -18.74
C ARG A 10 -0.67 -0.67 -17.67
N ALA A 11 0.13 0.38 -17.91
CA ALA A 11 0.18 1.55 -17.04
C ALA A 11 -1.22 2.14 -16.82
N GLY A 12 -1.52 2.54 -15.59
CA GLY A 12 -2.81 3.14 -15.24
C GLY A 12 -4.00 2.18 -15.22
N THR A 13 -3.76 0.88 -15.37
CA THR A 13 -4.82 -0.14 -15.32
C THR A 13 -4.53 -1.17 -14.25
N GLY A 14 -5.57 -1.87 -13.79
CA GLY A 14 -5.44 -2.98 -12.86
C GLY A 14 -5.52 -4.33 -13.56
N TYR A 15 -4.84 -5.33 -13.02
CA TYR A 15 -4.94 -6.73 -13.43
C TYR A 15 -6.42 -7.15 -13.41
N ALA A 16 -6.86 -7.84 -14.45
CA ALA A 16 -8.26 -8.26 -14.64
C ALA A 16 -9.27 -7.08 -14.62
N GLY A 17 -8.83 -5.87 -14.93
CA GLY A 17 -9.69 -4.67 -14.97
C GLY A 17 -10.06 -4.14 -13.58
N LYS A 18 -9.42 -4.61 -12.50
CA LYS A 18 -9.75 -4.18 -11.15
C LYS A 18 -9.12 -2.84 -10.80
N THR A 19 -9.85 -2.05 -10.02
CA THR A 19 -9.38 -0.84 -9.34
C THR A 19 -10.07 -0.77 -7.99
N TRP A 20 -9.32 -0.43 -6.94
CA TRP A 20 -9.90 -0.19 -5.63
C TRP A 20 -9.82 1.29 -5.28
N ASN A 21 -10.84 1.80 -4.62
CA ASN A 21 -10.83 3.09 -3.96
C ASN A 21 -10.78 2.86 -2.45
N ILE A 22 -9.62 3.10 -1.86
CA ILE A 22 -9.41 2.88 -0.43
C ILE A 22 -9.21 4.24 0.22
N LEU A 23 -10.25 4.72 0.90
CA LEU A 23 -10.28 6.04 1.55
C LEU A 23 -9.84 7.18 0.61
N GLY A 24 -10.30 7.12 -0.64
CA GLY A 24 -10.04 8.15 -1.64
C GLY A 24 -8.79 7.96 -2.49
N GLN A 25 -7.92 7.02 -2.13
CA GLN A 25 -6.75 6.67 -2.94
C GLN A 25 -7.08 5.55 -3.92
N LEU A 26 -6.59 5.67 -5.16
CA LEU A 26 -6.78 4.63 -6.18
C LEU A 26 -5.63 3.63 -6.11
N TYR A 27 -6.01 2.35 -6.05
CA TYR A 27 -5.09 1.21 -6.03
C TYR A 27 -5.37 0.34 -7.25
N PHE A 28 -4.32 -0.03 -7.97
CA PHE A 28 -4.42 -0.86 -9.17
C PHE A 28 -3.61 -2.14 -8.95
N PRO A 29 -4.24 -3.33 -8.84
CA PRO A 29 -3.47 -4.57 -8.77
C PRO A 29 -2.67 -4.77 -10.06
N LYS A 30 -1.41 -5.17 -9.94
CA LYS A 30 -0.52 -5.39 -11.10
C LYS A 30 -0.19 -6.85 -11.31
N ALA A 31 0.02 -7.58 -10.22
CA ALA A 31 0.30 -9.01 -10.25
C ALA A 31 -0.20 -9.63 -8.96
N VAL A 32 -0.85 -10.78 -9.06
CA VAL A 32 -1.45 -11.47 -7.93
C VAL A 32 -0.99 -12.92 -7.94
N THR A 33 -0.23 -13.32 -6.94
CA THR A 33 0.19 -14.71 -6.69
C THR A 33 0.29 -14.95 -5.19
N ASP A 34 0.37 -16.21 -4.77
CA ASP A 34 0.57 -16.52 -3.34
C ASP A 34 1.88 -15.96 -2.79
N SER A 35 2.91 -15.94 -3.62
CA SER A 35 4.24 -15.49 -3.20
C SER A 35 4.43 -13.98 -3.25
N THR A 36 3.66 -13.27 -4.08
CA THR A 36 3.82 -11.83 -4.26
C THR A 36 2.51 -11.21 -4.74
N PHE A 37 2.17 -10.09 -4.14
CA PHE A 37 1.07 -9.25 -4.58
C PHE A 37 1.61 -7.85 -4.82
N ALA A 38 1.51 -7.39 -6.08
CA ALA A 38 1.98 -6.07 -6.50
C ALA A 38 0.80 -5.19 -6.89
N PHE A 39 0.82 -3.93 -6.44
CA PHE A 39 -0.20 -2.95 -6.76
C PHE A 39 0.41 -1.56 -6.90
N GLU A 40 -0.18 -0.76 -7.77
CA GLU A 40 0.22 0.63 -7.99
C GLU A 40 -0.76 1.55 -7.27
N THR A 41 -0.28 2.64 -6.70
CA THR A 41 -1.11 3.63 -6.05
C THR A 41 -0.91 5.00 -6.69
N ASN A 42 -2.00 5.77 -6.75
CA ASN A 42 -1.99 7.20 -7.02
C ASN A 42 -2.38 7.90 -5.73
N SER A 43 -1.54 8.83 -5.29
CA SER A 43 -1.73 9.58 -4.05
C SER A 43 -1.73 11.07 -4.36
N GLU A 44 -2.85 11.72 -4.11
CA GLU A 44 -2.97 13.17 -4.25
C GLU A 44 -2.32 13.89 -3.05
N PRO A 45 -1.99 15.19 -3.17
CA PRO A 45 -1.49 15.96 -2.04
C PRO A 45 -2.37 15.82 -0.80
N GLY A 46 -1.75 15.52 0.34
CA GLY A 46 -2.43 15.36 1.63
C GLY A 46 -2.96 13.97 1.90
N GLN A 47 -3.01 13.07 0.92
CA GLN A 47 -3.41 11.69 1.14
C GLN A 47 -2.31 10.89 1.83
N PHE A 48 -2.70 9.92 2.64
CA PHE A 48 -1.74 9.11 3.38
C PHE A 48 -2.33 7.77 3.80
N VAL A 49 -1.45 6.82 4.03
CA VAL A 49 -1.76 5.58 4.73
C VAL A 49 -1.14 5.68 6.12
N PRO A 50 -1.96 5.66 7.18
CA PRO A 50 -1.46 5.80 8.55
C PRO A 50 -0.46 4.70 8.91
N VAL A 51 0.34 4.95 9.95
CA VAL A 51 1.32 3.99 10.43
C VAL A 51 0.64 2.68 10.85
N HIS A 52 1.16 1.58 10.33
CA HIS A 52 0.65 0.23 10.55
C HIS A 52 1.80 -0.78 10.51
N VAL A 53 1.49 -2.02 10.88
CA VAL A 53 2.45 -3.12 10.90
C VAL A 53 1.89 -4.29 10.08
N HIS A 54 2.74 -4.87 9.23
CA HIS A 54 2.51 -6.16 8.59
C HIS A 54 3.34 -7.22 9.34
N PRO A 55 2.74 -8.03 10.21
CA PRO A 55 3.53 -8.97 11.01
C PRO A 55 4.11 -10.14 10.20
N THR A 56 3.53 -10.44 9.03
CA THR A 56 3.88 -11.65 8.26
C THR A 56 4.30 -11.38 6.82
N GLN A 57 4.45 -10.10 6.44
CA GLN A 57 4.81 -9.70 5.07
C GLN A 57 5.95 -8.72 5.07
N ASP A 58 6.92 -8.93 4.18
CA ASP A 58 7.84 -7.86 3.80
C ASP A 58 7.16 -6.99 2.74
N GLU A 59 7.34 -5.69 2.81
CA GLU A 59 6.77 -4.76 1.84
C GLU A 59 7.83 -3.88 1.22
N PHE A 60 7.62 -3.53 -0.05
CA PHE A 60 8.52 -2.71 -0.83
C PHE A 60 7.75 -1.63 -1.56
N ILE A 61 8.35 -0.45 -1.71
CA ILE A 61 7.79 0.62 -2.53
C ILE A 61 8.85 1.10 -3.50
N LEU A 62 8.53 1.09 -4.78
CA LEU A 62 9.30 1.79 -5.81
C LEU A 62 8.54 3.08 -6.15
N VAL A 63 9.10 4.23 -5.78
CA VAL A 63 8.49 5.51 -6.14
C VAL A 63 8.72 5.75 -7.62
N GLN A 64 7.65 5.97 -8.39
CA GLN A 64 7.70 6.16 -9.82
C GLN A 64 7.60 7.63 -10.22
N GLU A 65 6.83 8.40 -9.46
CA GLU A 65 6.59 9.82 -9.72
C GLU A 65 6.31 10.54 -8.41
N GLY A 66 6.80 11.77 -8.27
CA GLY A 66 6.59 12.58 -7.08
C GLY A 66 7.52 12.21 -5.92
N VAL A 67 7.13 12.64 -4.73
CA VAL A 67 7.88 12.41 -3.49
C VAL A 67 6.93 11.91 -2.43
N LEU A 68 7.33 10.86 -1.72
CA LEU A 68 6.61 10.33 -0.56
C LEU A 68 7.43 10.53 0.71
N ASP A 69 6.77 10.93 1.78
CA ASP A 69 7.34 10.92 3.12
C ASP A 69 6.93 9.62 3.78
N LEU A 70 7.91 8.85 4.23
CA LEU A 70 7.69 7.59 4.93
C LEU A 70 8.05 7.76 6.39
N LYS A 71 7.23 7.20 7.27
CA LYS A 71 7.62 7.01 8.67
C LYS A 71 8.01 5.54 8.83
N LEU A 72 9.30 5.28 8.97
CA LEU A 72 9.87 3.94 9.09
C LEU A 72 10.41 3.73 10.50
N ASP A 73 9.78 2.84 11.25
CA ASP A 73 10.16 2.53 12.63
C ASP A 73 10.37 3.81 13.46
N GLY A 74 9.43 4.74 13.35
CA GLY A 74 9.43 6.01 14.09
C GLY A 74 10.28 7.12 13.48
N VAL A 75 10.98 6.88 12.36
CA VAL A 75 11.86 7.87 11.72
C VAL A 75 11.28 8.34 10.39
N TRP A 76 11.22 9.67 10.20
CA TRP A 76 10.77 10.26 8.94
C TRP A 76 11.89 10.23 7.90
N VAL A 77 11.57 9.72 6.72
CA VAL A 77 12.48 9.70 5.55
C VAL A 77 11.69 10.10 4.30
N LYS A 78 12.39 10.69 3.31
CA LYS A 78 11.80 11.02 2.01
C LYS A 78 12.28 10.04 0.96
N ALA A 79 11.35 9.58 0.12
CA ALA A 79 11.65 8.78 -1.05
C ALA A 79 11.27 9.56 -2.31
N HIS A 80 12.20 9.63 -3.25
CA HIS A 80 12.05 10.31 -4.54
C HIS A 80 11.86 9.30 -5.65
N ALA A 81 11.41 9.76 -6.82
CA ALA A 81 11.25 8.90 -7.98
C ALA A 81 12.53 8.10 -8.26
N GLY A 82 12.39 6.78 -8.40
CA GLY A 82 13.50 5.84 -8.57
C GLY A 82 13.99 5.20 -7.28
N ASP A 83 13.63 5.71 -6.11
CA ASP A 83 14.04 5.13 -4.84
C ASP A 83 13.22 3.89 -4.51
N LEU A 84 13.88 2.89 -3.93
CA LEU A 84 13.26 1.68 -3.40
C LEU A 84 13.23 1.74 -1.88
N VAL A 85 12.03 1.69 -1.32
CA VAL A 85 11.82 1.64 0.13
C VAL A 85 11.67 0.18 0.55
N ARG A 86 12.38 -0.24 1.59
CA ARG A 86 12.30 -1.58 2.15
C ARG A 86 11.64 -1.50 3.52
N MET A 87 10.56 -2.23 3.70
CA MET A 87 9.78 -2.26 4.95
C MET A 87 9.70 -3.71 5.42
N PRO A 88 10.67 -4.18 6.21
CA PRO A 88 10.64 -5.55 6.73
C PRO A 88 9.38 -5.82 7.56
N ARG A 89 8.94 -7.07 7.55
CA ARG A 89 7.82 -7.48 8.41
C ARG A 89 8.08 -7.11 9.86
N GLY A 90 7.03 -6.70 10.55
CA GLY A 90 7.09 -6.36 11.97
C GLY A 90 7.51 -4.94 12.28
N ILE A 91 8.03 -4.16 11.32
CA ILE A 91 8.32 -2.75 11.61
C ILE A 91 7.12 -1.85 11.30
N PRO A 92 6.83 -0.87 12.17
CA PRO A 92 5.80 0.11 11.88
C PRO A 92 6.19 1.02 10.71
N HIS A 93 5.25 1.24 9.79
CA HIS A 93 5.49 2.19 8.70
C HIS A 93 4.20 2.88 8.26
N GLY A 94 4.33 4.10 7.77
CA GLY A 94 3.26 4.87 7.14
C GLY A 94 3.78 5.58 5.91
N CYS A 95 2.88 5.89 4.98
CA CYS A 95 3.22 6.50 3.69
C CYS A 95 2.36 7.74 3.48
N PHE A 96 2.99 8.90 3.25
CA PHE A 96 2.32 10.19 3.22
C PHE A 96 2.74 10.97 1.98
N ASN A 97 1.78 11.55 1.27
CA ASN A 97 2.08 12.56 0.28
C ASN A 97 1.95 13.96 0.92
N LYS A 98 3.05 14.46 1.44
CA LYS A 98 3.13 15.80 2.04
C LYS A 98 3.52 16.88 1.03
N SER A 99 3.70 16.50 -0.24
CA SER A 99 4.05 17.44 -1.30
C SER A 99 2.81 18.15 -1.87
N ASP A 100 3.04 19.07 -2.78
CA ASP A 100 1.97 19.78 -3.50
C ASP A 100 1.64 19.16 -4.85
N LYS A 101 2.17 17.97 -5.13
CA LYS A 101 2.00 17.26 -6.41
C LYS A 101 1.52 15.82 -6.19
N PRO A 102 0.84 15.23 -7.17
CA PRO A 102 0.52 13.81 -7.12
C PRO A 102 1.79 12.95 -7.05
N ALA A 103 1.68 11.81 -6.39
CA ALA A 103 2.72 10.79 -6.34
C ALA A 103 2.17 9.47 -6.85
N ARG A 104 3.01 8.71 -7.54
CA ARG A 104 2.68 7.37 -8.04
C ARG A 104 3.77 6.41 -7.62
N ALA A 105 3.37 5.26 -7.11
CA ALA A 105 4.31 4.27 -6.60
C ALA A 105 3.81 2.85 -6.84
N LEU A 106 4.77 1.95 -7.05
CA LEU A 106 4.51 0.51 -7.12
C LEU A 106 4.86 -0.09 -5.76
N PHE A 107 3.89 -0.77 -5.17
CA PHE A 107 4.03 -1.51 -3.92
C PHE A 107 4.00 -3.00 -4.22
N TRP A 108 4.75 -3.79 -3.44
CA TRP A 108 4.50 -5.23 -3.41
C TRP A 108 4.82 -5.80 -2.04
N VAL A 109 4.12 -6.89 -1.72
CA VAL A 109 4.32 -7.63 -0.48
C VAL A 109 4.71 -9.07 -0.79
N SER A 110 5.49 -9.67 0.08
CA SER A 110 5.93 -11.05 -0.01
C SER A 110 5.92 -11.71 1.37
N PRO A 111 5.15 -12.78 1.56
CA PRO A 111 4.12 -13.36 0.69
C PRO A 111 2.84 -12.50 0.64
N MET A 112 1.90 -12.86 -0.23
CA MET A 112 0.65 -12.10 -0.39
C MET A 112 -0.23 -12.16 0.86
N GLN A 113 -0.31 -13.28 1.54
CA GLN A 113 -1.21 -13.50 2.68
C GLN A 113 -2.64 -13.06 2.33
N LYS A 114 -3.26 -12.26 3.20
CA LYS A 114 -4.65 -11.81 3.04
C LYS A 114 -4.79 -10.40 2.47
N LEU A 115 -3.72 -9.81 1.92
CA LEU A 115 -3.76 -8.39 1.54
C LEU A 115 -4.69 -8.10 0.37
N GLU A 116 -4.69 -8.95 -0.66
CA GLU A 116 -5.65 -8.78 -1.77
C GLU A 116 -7.10 -8.93 -1.27
N ALA A 117 -7.36 -9.93 -0.44
CA ALA A 117 -8.69 -10.12 0.17
C ALA A 117 -9.09 -8.89 0.99
N LEU A 118 -8.16 -8.31 1.73
CA LEU A 118 -8.39 -7.09 2.49
C LEU A 118 -8.80 -5.94 1.55
N PHE A 119 -8.06 -5.70 0.47
CA PHE A 119 -8.36 -4.60 -0.44
C PHE A 119 -9.74 -4.76 -1.11
N ASN A 120 -10.13 -5.99 -1.43
CA ASN A 120 -11.49 -6.25 -1.92
C ASN A 120 -12.56 -5.83 -0.90
N MET A 121 -12.29 -5.96 0.39
CA MET A 121 -13.23 -5.56 1.46
C MET A 121 -13.17 -4.06 1.75
N LEU A 122 -12.02 -3.41 1.57
CA LEU A 122 -11.84 -1.99 1.81
C LEU A 122 -12.35 -1.10 0.66
N ASP A 123 -12.57 -1.68 -0.51
CA ASP A 123 -12.99 -0.93 -1.70
C ASP A 123 -14.31 -0.20 -1.43
N ASN A 124 -14.28 1.14 -1.60
CA ASN A 124 -15.41 2.04 -1.37
C ASN A 124 -15.95 2.04 0.08
N LEU A 125 -15.17 1.53 1.04
CA LEU A 125 -15.54 1.59 2.45
C LEU A 125 -15.13 2.95 3.02
N ALA A 126 -16.11 3.71 3.54
CA ALA A 126 -15.88 5.09 3.96
C ALA A 126 -15.58 5.25 5.46
N ASP A 127 -15.94 4.26 6.29
CA ASP A 127 -15.78 4.34 7.74
C ASP A 127 -14.36 3.95 8.18
N PRO A 128 -13.55 4.90 8.69
CA PRO A 128 -12.18 4.59 9.13
C PRO A 128 -12.11 3.56 10.26
N ALA A 129 -13.08 3.53 11.16
CA ALA A 129 -13.10 2.54 12.25
C ALA A 129 -13.27 1.12 11.71
N GLU A 130 -14.13 0.94 10.70
CA GLU A 130 -14.31 -0.34 10.02
C GLU A 130 -13.05 -0.73 9.23
N VAL A 131 -12.38 0.23 8.60
CA VAL A 131 -11.10 -0.03 7.92
C VAL A 131 -10.08 -0.61 8.90
N VAL A 132 -9.93 -0.02 10.07
CA VAL A 132 -9.00 -0.50 11.11
C VAL A 132 -9.39 -1.90 11.58
N ARG A 133 -10.66 -2.13 11.86
CA ARG A 133 -11.16 -3.43 12.35
C ARG A 133 -10.93 -4.55 11.34
N ILE A 134 -11.33 -4.33 10.09
CA ILE A 134 -11.20 -5.32 9.02
C ILE A 134 -9.73 -5.59 8.72
N SER A 135 -8.90 -4.54 8.71
CA SER A 135 -7.46 -4.66 8.47
C SER A 135 -6.80 -5.55 9.53
N ALA A 136 -7.16 -5.40 10.81
CA ALA A 136 -6.63 -6.24 11.86
C ALA A 136 -6.99 -7.73 11.68
N GLU A 137 -8.17 -8.02 11.15
CA GLU A 137 -8.58 -9.39 10.82
C GLU A 137 -7.78 -9.98 9.64
N HIS A 138 -7.10 -9.13 8.88
CA HIS A 138 -6.30 -9.51 7.71
C HIS A 138 -4.80 -9.26 7.91
N GLU A 139 -4.35 -9.25 9.17
CA GLU A 139 -2.92 -9.13 9.53
C GLU A 139 -2.30 -7.79 9.12
N VAL A 140 -3.08 -6.72 9.12
CA VAL A 140 -2.60 -5.34 8.99
C VAL A 140 -3.08 -4.56 10.21
N ASN A 141 -2.14 -4.19 11.08
CA ASN A 141 -2.47 -3.59 12.38
C ASN A 141 -2.10 -2.11 12.39
N PHE A 142 -3.10 -1.24 12.39
CA PHE A 142 -2.88 0.20 12.52
C PHE A 142 -2.51 0.55 13.95
N LEU A 143 -1.55 1.46 14.09
CA LEU A 143 -1.15 1.99 15.39
C LEU A 143 -2.07 3.16 15.79
N PRO A 144 -2.04 3.58 17.08
CA PRO A 144 -2.77 4.76 17.51
C PRO A 144 -2.40 6.00 16.69
N PRO A 145 -3.31 6.99 16.55
CA PRO A 145 -3.09 8.17 15.69
C PRO A 145 -1.81 8.95 15.98
N GLU A 146 -1.34 8.97 17.24
CA GLU A 146 -0.10 9.64 17.64
C GLU A 146 1.14 9.07 16.92
N ALA A 147 1.09 7.84 16.45
CA ALA A 147 2.19 7.25 15.70
C ALA A 147 2.45 7.98 14.38
N ASN A 148 1.50 8.76 13.91
CA ASN A 148 1.59 9.53 12.65
C ASN A 148 2.27 10.90 12.81
N ASP A 149 2.56 11.33 14.04
CA ASP A 149 3.12 12.65 14.34
C ASP A 149 4.61 12.77 14.01
#